data_bbb3376b4d1493043913d230e0c50082
#
_entry.id   bbb3376b4d1493043913d230e0c50082
#
_cell.length_a   1.000
_cell.length_b   1.000
_cell.length_c   1.000
_cell.angle_alpha   90.00
_cell.angle_beta   90.00
_cell.angle_gamma   90.00
#
_symmetry.space_group_name_H-M   'P 1'
#
loop_
_entity.id
_entity.type
_entity.pdbx_description
1 polymer ?
#
loop_
_entity_poly.entity_id
_entity_poly.type
_entity_poly.pdbx_seq_one_letter_code
_entity_poly.pdbx_strand_id
1 'polypeptide(L)'
;MSMENYKTDADLVKLTLNGDNNAFGILVNRYKTALYWVIYKIVGNPVDAEDITIEVLTKAYHSLASYSPTHAFSTWLHTIGRNKAIDFVRLRNKQPQVLNNPVSTEEDIMTPSVSTDLSAEDNMIRGEISNAVMLTLNDLKPFHRLLIEMKYFKDMSYEEIANELKKPIGTIKTGLFRAKKHLYHLMKHNKNLT
;
A
#
# COMPACT_ATOMS: atom_id res chain seq x y z
N MET A 1 18.60 -20.37 9.17
CA MET A 1 18.23 -19.01 8.76
C MET A 1 18.93 -18.75 7.44
N SER A 2 18.20 -18.83 6.34
CA SER A 2 18.75 -18.84 4.98
C SER A 2 19.30 -17.46 4.62
N MET A 3 20.46 -17.43 3.95
CA MET A 3 21.11 -16.21 3.40
C MET A 3 20.24 -15.40 2.40
N GLU A 4 19.06 -15.91 2.04
CA GLU A 4 18.12 -15.32 1.08
C GLU A 4 17.45 -14.02 1.56
N ASN A 5 17.45 -13.76 2.86
CA ASN A 5 16.75 -12.61 3.45
C ASN A 5 17.54 -11.29 3.38
N TYR A 6 18.81 -11.32 2.93
CA TYR A 6 19.70 -10.15 2.90
C TYR A 6 19.88 -9.55 1.50
N LYS A 7 19.36 -10.17 0.43
CA LYS A 7 19.43 -9.61 -0.93
C LYS A 7 18.53 -8.39 -1.04
N THR A 8 19.02 -7.34 -1.67
CA THR A 8 18.21 -6.15 -1.96
C THR A 8 17.17 -6.48 -3.03
N ASP A 9 16.08 -5.69 -3.10
CA ASP A 9 15.08 -5.86 -4.16
C ASP A 9 15.71 -5.76 -5.56
N ALA A 10 16.69 -4.86 -5.73
CA ALA A 10 17.40 -4.71 -6.99
C ALA A 10 18.20 -5.96 -7.39
N ASP A 11 18.80 -6.64 -6.40
CA ASP A 11 19.51 -7.90 -6.64
C ASP A 11 18.55 -9.03 -7.01
N LEU A 12 17.41 -9.10 -6.30
CA LEU A 12 16.37 -10.10 -6.58
C LEU A 12 15.76 -9.90 -7.97
N VAL A 13 15.51 -8.64 -8.37
CA VAL A 13 15.04 -8.31 -9.72
C VAL A 13 16.05 -8.76 -10.77
N LYS A 14 17.34 -8.46 -10.59
CA LYS A 14 18.40 -8.89 -11.53
C LYS A 14 18.48 -10.40 -11.65
N LEU A 15 18.42 -11.12 -10.53
CA LEU A 15 18.42 -12.58 -10.53
C LEU A 15 17.21 -13.16 -11.25
N THR A 16 16.03 -12.59 -11.03
CA THR A 16 14.80 -13.00 -11.72
C THR A 16 14.92 -12.79 -13.23
N LEU A 17 15.42 -11.64 -13.68
CA LEU A 17 15.64 -11.34 -15.08
C LEU A 17 16.69 -12.28 -15.75
N ASN A 18 17.60 -12.83 -14.96
CA ASN A 18 18.56 -13.84 -15.39
C ASN A 18 18.01 -15.28 -15.32
N GLY A 19 16.70 -15.47 -15.02
CA GLY A 19 16.03 -16.76 -15.04
C GLY A 19 15.89 -17.45 -13.66
N ASP A 20 16.33 -16.82 -12.57
CA ASP A 20 16.12 -17.36 -11.22
C ASP A 20 14.70 -17.03 -10.72
N ASN A 21 13.76 -17.94 -10.95
CA ASN A 21 12.37 -17.79 -10.51
C ASN A 21 12.22 -17.78 -8.97
N ASN A 22 13.15 -18.39 -8.24
CA ASN A 22 13.10 -18.38 -6.77
C ASN A 22 13.31 -16.95 -6.24
N ALA A 23 14.13 -16.14 -6.92
CA ALA A 23 14.34 -14.75 -6.56
C ALA A 23 13.04 -13.92 -6.61
N PHE A 24 12.17 -14.18 -7.60
CA PHE A 24 10.84 -13.56 -7.65
C PHE A 24 9.94 -14.06 -6.52
N GLY A 25 10.00 -15.34 -6.19
CA GLY A 25 9.27 -15.90 -5.04
C GLY A 25 9.58 -15.17 -3.73
N ILE A 26 10.84 -14.76 -3.52
CA ILE A 26 11.25 -13.96 -2.35
C ILE A 26 10.60 -12.56 -2.40
N LEU A 27 10.56 -11.92 -3.56
CA LEU A 27 9.85 -10.62 -3.73
C LEU A 27 8.36 -10.77 -3.45
N VAL A 28 7.72 -11.83 -3.96
CA VAL A 28 6.31 -12.13 -3.68
C VAL A 28 6.07 -12.26 -2.19
N ASN A 29 6.82 -13.08 -1.48
CA ASN A 29 6.67 -13.29 -0.04
C ASN A 29 6.88 -11.99 0.75
N ARG A 30 7.78 -11.11 0.30
CA ARG A 30 8.07 -9.82 0.93
C ARG A 30 6.92 -8.82 0.78
N TYR A 31 6.22 -8.83 -0.35
CA TYR A 31 5.27 -7.77 -0.71
C TYR A 31 3.80 -8.20 -0.84
N LYS A 32 3.50 -9.50 -0.94
CA LYS A 32 2.13 -10.01 -1.15
C LYS A 32 1.13 -9.44 -0.14
N THR A 33 1.46 -9.48 1.14
CA THR A 33 0.55 -9.03 2.21
C THR A 33 0.30 -7.52 2.14
N ALA A 34 1.36 -6.71 1.95
CA ALA A 34 1.21 -5.26 1.83
C ALA A 34 0.41 -4.87 0.57
N LEU A 35 0.67 -5.55 -0.56
CA LEU A 35 -0.04 -5.36 -1.81
C LEU A 35 -1.53 -5.70 -1.68
N TYR A 36 -1.86 -6.84 -1.06
CA TYR A 36 -3.24 -7.24 -0.78
C TYR A 36 -4.01 -6.15 -0.02
N TRP A 37 -3.42 -5.59 1.02
CA TRP A 37 -4.08 -4.55 1.80
C TRP A 37 -4.29 -3.24 1.04
N VAL A 38 -3.37 -2.87 0.16
CA VAL A 38 -3.54 -1.71 -0.72
C VAL A 38 -4.72 -1.93 -1.67
N ILE A 39 -4.84 -3.14 -2.23
CA ILE A 39 -5.92 -3.51 -3.15
C ILE A 39 -7.25 -3.61 -2.40
N TYR A 40 -7.26 -4.29 -1.24
CA TYR A 40 -8.45 -4.48 -0.42
C TYR A 40 -9.11 -3.16 0.00
N LYS A 41 -8.32 -2.16 0.38
CA LYS A 41 -8.83 -0.81 0.69
C LYS A 41 -9.59 -0.14 -0.45
N ILE A 42 -9.30 -0.50 -1.70
CA ILE A 42 -9.95 0.07 -2.88
C ILE A 42 -11.17 -0.75 -3.29
N VAL A 43 -11.04 -2.08 -3.22
CA VAL A 43 -12.05 -3.03 -3.76
C VAL A 43 -13.14 -3.33 -2.74
N GLY A 44 -12.80 -3.37 -1.44
CA GLY A 44 -13.72 -3.59 -0.32
C GLY A 44 -14.18 -5.04 -0.14
N ASN A 45 -13.80 -5.97 -1.03
CA ASN A 45 -14.14 -7.38 -0.95
C ASN A 45 -12.87 -8.23 -0.84
N PRO A 46 -12.76 -9.17 0.13
CA PRO A 46 -11.56 -9.95 0.35
C PRO A 46 -11.24 -10.92 -0.80
N VAL A 47 -12.25 -11.55 -1.39
CA VAL A 47 -12.07 -12.51 -2.49
C VAL A 47 -11.56 -11.78 -3.74
N ASP A 48 -12.23 -10.70 -4.14
CA ASP A 48 -11.79 -9.86 -5.26
C ASP A 48 -10.38 -9.30 -5.03
N ALA A 49 -10.06 -8.92 -3.78
CA ALA A 49 -8.74 -8.39 -3.45
C ALA A 49 -7.64 -9.46 -3.56
N GLU A 50 -7.93 -10.71 -3.20
CA GLU A 50 -6.98 -11.81 -3.35
C GLU A 50 -6.74 -12.12 -4.84
N ASP A 51 -7.79 -12.22 -5.64
CA ASP A 51 -7.71 -12.46 -7.07
C ASP A 51 -6.90 -11.37 -7.78
N ILE A 52 -7.22 -10.11 -7.49
CA ILE A 52 -6.49 -8.97 -8.07
C ILE A 52 -5.02 -8.97 -7.63
N THR A 53 -4.73 -9.38 -6.38
CA THR A 53 -3.35 -9.47 -5.88
C THR A 53 -2.55 -10.49 -6.71
N ILE A 54 -3.12 -11.66 -6.99
CA ILE A 54 -2.48 -12.69 -7.81
C ILE A 54 -2.26 -12.19 -9.25
N GLU A 55 -3.29 -11.56 -9.85
CA GLU A 55 -3.16 -10.97 -11.19
C GLU A 55 -2.06 -9.90 -11.25
N VAL A 56 -1.97 -9.04 -10.24
CA VAL A 56 -0.95 -7.98 -10.17
C VAL A 56 0.45 -8.57 -10.04
N LEU A 57 0.65 -9.59 -9.21
CA LEU A 57 1.93 -10.26 -9.05
C LEU A 57 2.34 -10.95 -10.35
N THR A 58 1.41 -11.60 -11.04
CA THR A 58 1.64 -12.22 -12.35
C THR A 58 2.02 -11.16 -13.40
N LYS A 59 1.28 -10.05 -13.45
CA LYS A 59 1.59 -8.92 -14.33
C LYS A 59 2.96 -8.32 -14.01
N ALA A 60 3.29 -8.16 -12.74
CA ALA A 60 4.58 -7.64 -12.30
C ALA A 60 5.73 -8.56 -12.76
N TYR A 61 5.58 -9.87 -12.67
CA TYR A 61 6.57 -10.82 -13.18
C TYR A 61 6.81 -10.64 -14.69
N HIS A 62 5.75 -10.59 -15.49
CA HIS A 62 5.86 -10.43 -16.94
C HIS A 62 6.38 -9.05 -17.37
N SER A 63 6.12 -8.02 -16.58
CA SER A 63 6.59 -6.65 -16.86
C SER A 63 7.86 -6.27 -16.11
N LEU A 64 8.55 -7.23 -15.46
CA LEU A 64 9.70 -6.96 -14.60
C LEU A 64 10.87 -6.30 -15.37
N ALA A 65 11.03 -6.61 -16.65
CA ALA A 65 12.02 -5.99 -17.53
C ALA A 65 11.79 -4.47 -17.73
N SER A 66 10.56 -3.99 -17.51
CA SER A 66 10.22 -2.55 -17.58
C SER A 66 10.45 -1.81 -16.26
N TYR A 67 10.77 -2.51 -15.18
CA TYR A 67 11.07 -1.89 -13.91
C TYR A 67 12.41 -1.13 -13.97
N SER A 68 12.39 0.14 -13.61
CA SER A 68 13.59 0.96 -13.45
C SER A 68 13.96 1.10 -11.98
N PRO A 69 15.20 0.82 -11.57
CA PRO A 69 15.64 0.93 -10.18
C PRO A 69 15.74 2.38 -9.65
N THR A 70 15.35 3.37 -10.45
CA THR A 70 15.23 4.78 -10.02
C THR A 70 14.19 4.97 -8.90
N HIS A 71 13.26 4.03 -8.75
CA HIS A 71 12.23 4.01 -7.71
C HIS A 71 12.30 2.68 -6.95
N ALA A 72 11.82 2.69 -5.70
CA ALA A 72 11.71 1.46 -4.92
C ALA A 72 10.78 0.45 -5.62
N PHE A 73 11.15 -0.84 -5.61
CA PHE A 73 10.33 -1.91 -6.19
C PHE A 73 8.90 -1.92 -5.62
N SER A 74 8.76 -1.70 -4.31
CA SER A 74 7.45 -1.59 -3.66
C SER A 74 6.57 -0.49 -4.27
N THR A 75 7.14 0.68 -4.57
CA THR A 75 6.41 1.79 -5.18
C THR A 75 5.88 1.42 -6.57
N TRP A 76 6.73 0.79 -7.39
CA TRP A 76 6.35 0.32 -8.72
C TRP A 76 5.24 -0.75 -8.64
N LEU A 77 5.41 -1.75 -7.78
CA LEU A 77 4.44 -2.82 -7.58
C LEU A 77 3.08 -2.29 -7.07
N HIS A 78 3.10 -1.41 -6.07
CA HIS A 78 1.87 -0.81 -5.54
C HIS A 78 1.16 0.06 -6.58
N THR A 79 1.89 0.72 -7.49
CA THR A 79 1.29 1.48 -8.59
C THR A 79 0.52 0.55 -9.53
N ILE A 80 1.08 -0.61 -9.89
CA ILE A 80 0.38 -1.61 -10.71
C ILE A 80 -0.89 -2.09 -9.98
N GLY A 81 -0.76 -2.43 -8.68
CA GLY A 81 -1.87 -2.91 -7.86
C GLY A 81 -3.01 -1.91 -7.73
N ARG A 82 -2.68 -0.66 -7.41
CA ARG A 82 -3.66 0.42 -7.27
C ARG A 82 -4.41 0.67 -8.59
N ASN A 83 -3.69 0.76 -9.70
CA ASN A 83 -4.31 0.97 -11.01
C ASN A 83 -5.27 -0.16 -11.35
N LYS A 84 -4.86 -1.42 -11.15
CA LYS A 84 -5.72 -2.58 -11.42
C LYS A 84 -6.97 -2.59 -10.53
N ALA A 85 -6.83 -2.27 -9.24
CA ALA A 85 -7.95 -2.18 -8.30
C ALA A 85 -8.95 -1.08 -8.68
N ILE A 86 -8.45 0.10 -9.07
CA ILE A 86 -9.30 1.20 -9.54
C ILE A 86 -10.05 0.81 -10.82
N ASP A 87 -9.36 0.17 -11.78
CA ASP A 87 -9.98 -0.27 -13.03
C ASP A 87 -11.07 -1.33 -12.76
N PHE A 88 -10.83 -2.25 -11.83
CA PHE A 88 -11.81 -3.24 -11.40
C PHE A 88 -13.07 -2.58 -10.83
N VAL A 89 -12.93 -1.62 -9.92
CA VAL A 89 -14.07 -0.90 -9.32
C VAL A 89 -14.82 -0.10 -10.39
N ARG A 90 -14.11 0.55 -11.32
CA ARG A 90 -14.74 1.28 -12.44
C ARG A 90 -15.54 0.37 -13.35
N LEU A 91 -15.05 -0.83 -13.66
CA LEU A 91 -15.75 -1.82 -14.47
C LEU A 91 -17.00 -2.34 -13.75
N ARG A 92 -16.86 -2.68 -12.46
CA ARG A 92 -17.98 -3.13 -11.62
C ARG A 92 -19.10 -2.09 -11.56
N ASN A 93 -18.75 -0.81 -11.41
CA ASN A 93 -19.74 0.28 -11.36
C ASN A 93 -20.36 0.62 -12.72
N LYS A 94 -19.74 0.21 -13.84
CA LYS A 94 -20.30 0.40 -15.20
C LYS A 94 -21.21 -0.75 -15.65
N GLN A 95 -21.15 -1.92 -15.02
CA GLN A 95 -22.09 -2.99 -15.32
C GLN A 95 -23.45 -2.61 -14.73
N PRO A 96 -24.54 -2.56 -15.55
CA PRO A 96 -25.88 -2.41 -15.00
C PRO A 96 -26.11 -3.55 -14.04
N GLN A 97 -26.43 -3.23 -12.80
CA GLN A 97 -26.89 -4.25 -11.85
C GLN A 97 -28.14 -4.89 -12.47
N VAL A 98 -28.02 -6.10 -13.01
CA VAL A 98 -29.15 -6.96 -13.28
C VAL A 98 -29.80 -7.21 -11.93
N LEU A 99 -30.95 -6.58 -11.78
CA LEU A 99 -31.85 -6.58 -10.65
C LEU A 99 -31.93 -7.94 -9.95
N ASN A 100 -31.58 -7.96 -8.67
CA ASN A 100 -32.38 -8.63 -7.66
C ASN A 100 -31.90 -8.16 -6.27
N ASN A 101 -32.49 -7.04 -5.81
CA ASN A 101 -33.13 -6.88 -4.51
C ASN A 101 -33.58 -5.44 -4.28
N PRO A 102 -34.74 -5.24 -3.63
CA PRO A 102 -35.38 -3.94 -3.56
C PRO A 102 -34.87 -3.13 -2.39
N VAL A 103 -34.72 -1.84 -2.66
CA VAL A 103 -34.88 -0.72 -1.71
C VAL A 103 -34.28 -0.88 -0.32
N SER A 104 -33.20 -0.19 -0.09
CA SER A 104 -33.01 0.52 1.17
C SER A 104 -32.29 1.85 0.90
N THR A 105 -32.97 2.85 1.32
CA THR A 105 -32.74 4.28 1.47
C THR A 105 -31.29 4.70 1.68
N GLU A 106 -30.99 5.86 1.09
CA GLU A 106 -29.90 6.76 1.43
C GLU A 106 -29.77 6.89 2.96
N GLU A 107 -28.59 6.68 3.47
CA GLU A 107 -28.06 6.85 4.81
C GLU A 107 -27.53 5.52 5.37
N ASP A 108 -26.28 5.19 4.95
CA ASP A 108 -25.32 4.52 5.83
C ASP A 108 -24.00 4.39 5.06
N ILE A 109 -23.15 5.39 5.16
CA ILE A 109 -21.71 5.23 4.98
C ILE A 109 -21.23 4.49 6.24
N MET A 110 -21.60 3.22 6.32
CA MET A 110 -21.04 2.32 7.31
C MET A 110 -19.60 1.97 6.89
N THR A 111 -18.66 2.41 7.69
CA THR A 111 -17.35 1.79 7.79
C THR A 111 -17.52 0.26 7.75
N PRO A 112 -16.86 -0.47 6.84
CA PRO A 112 -16.95 -1.92 6.84
C PRO A 112 -16.37 -2.44 8.16
N SER A 113 -17.23 -2.98 8.99
CA SER A 113 -16.83 -3.81 10.12
C SER A 113 -16.11 -5.02 9.55
N VAL A 114 -14.81 -5.06 9.70
CA VAL A 114 -13.95 -6.15 9.26
C VAL A 114 -14.14 -7.30 10.22
N SER A 115 -15.05 -8.21 9.90
CA SER A 115 -15.03 -9.57 10.46
C SER A 115 -13.96 -10.35 9.68
N THR A 116 -12.74 -10.25 10.08
CA THR A 116 -11.68 -11.15 9.64
C THR A 116 -11.42 -12.13 10.76
N ASP A 117 -11.61 -13.42 10.49
CA ASP A 117 -10.99 -14.51 11.25
C ASP A 117 -9.47 -14.47 11.03
N LEU A 118 -8.86 -13.39 11.46
CA LEU A 118 -7.42 -13.29 11.63
C LEU A 118 -7.10 -13.80 13.02
N SER A 119 -6.09 -14.66 13.13
CA SER A 119 -5.60 -15.15 14.42
C SER A 119 -5.46 -13.97 15.41
N ALA A 120 -5.80 -14.21 16.68
CA ALA A 120 -5.66 -13.21 17.73
C ALA A 120 -4.23 -12.65 17.82
N GLU A 121 -3.22 -13.44 17.47
CA GLU A 121 -1.81 -13.04 17.36
C GLU A 121 -1.56 -12.03 16.24
N ASP A 122 -2.15 -12.22 15.05
CA ASP A 122 -2.01 -11.30 13.92
C ASP A 122 -2.65 -9.94 14.21
N ASN A 123 -3.77 -9.93 14.94
CA ASN A 123 -4.43 -8.71 15.38
C ASN A 123 -3.63 -7.96 16.44
N MET A 124 -2.96 -8.69 17.35
CA MET A 124 -2.13 -8.11 18.40
C MET A 124 -0.86 -7.47 17.80
N ILE A 125 -0.15 -8.16 16.91
CA ILE A 125 1.02 -7.65 16.20
C ILE A 125 0.67 -6.41 15.34
N ARG A 126 -0.50 -6.40 14.69
CA ARG A 126 -0.99 -5.24 13.93
C ARG A 126 -1.33 -4.06 14.82
N GLY A 127 -1.93 -4.31 15.97
CA GLY A 127 -2.22 -3.28 16.97
C GLY A 127 -0.94 -2.61 17.48
N GLU A 128 0.09 -3.39 17.77
CA GLU A 128 1.39 -2.89 18.23
C GLU A 128 2.12 -2.09 17.14
N ILE A 129 2.16 -2.58 15.89
CA ILE A 129 2.75 -1.85 14.76
C ILE A 129 1.97 -0.57 14.48
N SER A 130 0.64 -0.59 14.53
CA SER A 130 -0.21 0.58 14.33
C SER A 130 0.03 1.62 15.43
N ASN A 131 0.11 1.20 16.69
CA ASN A 131 0.40 2.07 17.82
C ASN A 131 1.81 2.66 17.75
N ALA A 132 2.82 1.86 17.40
CA ALA A 132 4.19 2.33 17.23
C ALA A 132 4.30 3.37 16.11
N VAL A 133 3.61 3.17 14.99
CA VAL A 133 3.54 4.13 13.88
C VAL A 133 2.83 5.41 14.32
N MET A 134 1.70 5.30 15.03
CA MET A 134 0.95 6.46 15.54
C MET A 134 1.77 7.28 16.54
N LEU A 135 2.49 6.63 17.46
CA LEU A 135 3.39 7.31 18.39
C LEU A 135 4.51 8.05 17.64
N THR A 136 5.11 7.40 16.65
CA THR A 136 6.18 7.99 15.84
C THR A 136 5.68 9.16 14.99
N LEU A 137 4.41 9.14 14.54
CA LEU A 137 3.78 10.26 13.84
C LEU A 137 3.64 11.51 14.73
N ASN A 138 3.47 11.33 16.05
CA ASN A 138 3.40 12.45 16.99
C ASN A 138 4.72 13.21 17.12
N ASP A 139 5.84 12.56 16.86
CA ASP A 139 7.18 13.17 16.89
C ASP A 139 7.53 13.95 15.63
N LEU A 140 6.68 13.85 14.58
CA LEU A 140 6.84 14.64 13.38
C LEU A 140 6.41 16.09 13.60
N LYS A 141 7.07 17.02 12.87
CA LYS A 141 6.61 18.42 12.78
C LYS A 141 5.14 18.44 12.30
N PRO A 142 4.27 19.30 12.85
CA PRO A 142 2.83 19.29 12.54
C PRO A 142 2.49 19.28 11.05
N PHE A 143 3.21 20.06 10.26
CA PHE A 143 3.02 20.10 8.81
C PHE A 143 3.39 18.78 8.11
N HIS A 144 4.45 18.11 8.55
CA HIS A 144 4.86 16.81 7.99
C HIS A 144 3.87 15.70 8.35
N ARG A 145 3.38 15.72 9.60
CA ARG A 145 2.33 14.81 10.06
C ARG A 145 1.07 14.98 9.23
N LEU A 146 0.60 16.22 9.08
CA LEU A 146 -0.59 16.53 8.27
C LEU A 146 -0.46 16.02 6.82
N LEU A 147 0.71 16.19 6.19
CA LEU A 147 0.95 15.69 4.85
C LEU A 147 0.90 14.16 4.77
N ILE A 148 1.44 13.45 5.76
CA ILE A 148 1.36 11.99 5.85
C ILE A 148 -0.10 11.55 6.04
N GLU A 149 -0.83 12.20 6.95
CA GLU A 149 -2.24 11.91 7.19
C GLU A 149 -3.09 12.10 5.92
N MET A 150 -2.96 13.24 5.24
CA MET A 150 -3.70 13.51 4.01
C MET A 150 -3.38 12.52 2.91
N LYS A 151 -2.08 12.16 2.75
CA LYS A 151 -1.64 11.27 1.67
C LYS A 151 -1.94 9.80 1.91
N TYR A 152 -1.76 9.30 3.16
CA TYR A 152 -1.79 7.86 3.44
C TYR A 152 -3.01 7.39 4.23
N PHE A 153 -3.67 8.29 4.98
CA PHE A 153 -4.88 7.95 5.73
C PHE A 153 -6.14 8.45 5.02
N LYS A 154 -6.06 9.60 4.32
CA LYS A 154 -7.18 10.14 3.52
C LYS A 154 -7.05 9.87 2.02
N ASP A 155 -5.97 9.23 1.58
CA ASP A 155 -5.68 8.82 0.19
C ASP A 155 -5.71 9.95 -0.85
N MET A 156 -5.50 11.19 -0.43
CA MET A 156 -5.55 12.36 -1.28
C MET A 156 -4.40 12.37 -2.31
N SER A 157 -4.67 12.84 -3.53
CA SER A 157 -3.65 13.12 -4.54
C SER A 157 -2.79 14.33 -4.13
N TYR A 158 -1.64 14.51 -4.76
CA TYR A 158 -0.79 15.68 -4.49
C TYR A 158 -1.48 16.98 -4.88
N GLU A 159 -2.30 16.94 -5.92
CA GLU A 159 -3.11 18.05 -6.42
C GLU A 159 -4.18 18.44 -5.40
N GLU A 160 -4.91 17.45 -4.87
CA GLU A 160 -5.93 17.68 -3.84
C GLU A 160 -5.32 18.24 -2.55
N ILE A 161 -4.18 17.70 -2.10
CA ILE A 161 -3.45 18.22 -0.93
C ILE A 161 -2.98 19.66 -1.18
N ALA A 162 -2.47 19.95 -2.39
CA ALA A 162 -2.01 21.28 -2.77
C ALA A 162 -3.15 22.30 -2.74
N ASN A 163 -4.32 21.92 -3.26
CA ASN A 163 -5.53 22.74 -3.26
C ASN A 163 -6.07 22.95 -1.83
N GLU A 164 -6.17 21.89 -1.04
CA GLU A 164 -6.67 21.94 0.35
C GLU A 164 -5.78 22.84 1.23
N LEU A 165 -4.46 22.70 1.12
CA LEU A 165 -3.52 23.46 1.91
C LEU A 165 -3.16 24.82 1.28
N LYS A 166 -3.69 25.12 0.09
CA LYS A 166 -3.39 26.35 -0.68
C LYS A 166 -1.87 26.56 -0.85
N LYS A 167 -1.14 25.49 -1.18
CA LYS A 167 0.31 25.49 -1.36
C LYS A 167 0.69 24.93 -2.73
N PRO A 168 1.81 25.40 -3.31
CA PRO A 168 2.31 24.86 -4.56
C PRO A 168 2.56 23.34 -4.45
N ILE A 169 2.24 22.59 -5.49
CA ILE A 169 2.42 21.14 -5.54
C ILE A 169 3.87 20.70 -5.28
N GLY A 170 4.85 21.53 -5.71
CA GLY A 170 6.27 21.31 -5.41
C GLY A 170 6.57 21.34 -3.91
N THR A 171 5.89 22.21 -3.15
CA THR A 171 6.00 22.29 -1.70
C THR A 171 5.45 21.01 -1.05
N ILE A 172 4.33 20.50 -1.56
CA ILE A 172 3.72 19.24 -1.07
C ILE A 172 4.64 18.05 -1.33
N LYS A 173 5.16 17.91 -2.57
CA LYS A 173 6.11 16.85 -2.93
C LYS A 173 7.36 16.85 -2.06
N THR A 174 7.98 18.04 -1.89
CA THR A 174 9.18 18.21 -1.07
C THR A 174 8.88 17.97 0.42
N GLY A 175 7.75 18.47 0.91
CA GLY A 175 7.29 18.25 2.29
C GLY A 175 7.07 16.77 2.60
N LEU A 176 6.39 16.03 1.72
CA LEU A 176 6.18 14.58 1.86
C LEU A 176 7.50 13.80 1.81
N PHE A 177 8.41 14.17 0.92
CA PHE A 177 9.74 13.55 0.88
C PHE A 177 10.48 13.71 2.21
N ARG A 178 10.50 14.92 2.77
CA ARG A 178 11.13 15.21 4.07
C ARG A 178 10.43 14.51 5.22
N ALA A 179 9.09 14.48 5.20
CA ALA A 179 8.27 13.78 6.20
C ALA A 179 8.60 12.28 6.25
N LYS A 180 8.65 11.62 5.07
CA LYS A 180 9.02 10.19 4.97
C LYS A 180 10.43 9.93 5.49
N LYS A 181 11.40 10.76 5.10
CA LYS A 181 12.78 10.62 5.56
C LYS A 181 12.88 10.74 7.08
N HIS A 182 12.17 11.71 7.66
CA HIS A 182 12.15 11.92 9.11
C HIS A 182 11.48 10.74 9.83
N LEU A 183 10.31 10.29 9.34
CA LEU A 183 9.60 9.13 9.87
C LEU A 183 10.50 7.87 9.85
N TYR A 184 11.20 7.63 8.74
CA TYR A 184 12.14 6.52 8.63
C TYR A 184 13.26 6.58 9.70
N HIS A 185 13.83 7.75 9.95
CA HIS A 185 14.85 7.92 10.98
C HIS A 185 14.32 7.67 12.38
N LEU A 186 13.12 8.17 12.70
CA LEU A 186 12.47 7.94 14.00
C LEU A 186 12.18 6.46 14.22
N MET A 187 11.62 5.77 13.22
CA MET A 187 11.33 4.33 13.30
C MET A 187 12.60 3.49 13.44
N LYS A 188 13.70 3.89 12.80
CA LYS A 188 14.99 3.20 12.95
C LYS A 188 15.58 3.38 14.34
N HIS A 189 15.42 4.54 14.95
CA HIS A 189 15.89 4.84 16.30
C HIS A 189 15.09 4.07 17.35
N ASN A 190 13.79 3.98 17.21
CA ASN A 190 12.91 3.23 18.11
C ASN A 190 13.15 1.71 18.05
N LYS A 191 13.60 1.14 16.92
CA LYS A 191 14.00 -0.28 16.84
C LYS A 191 15.28 -0.64 17.61
N ASN A 192 16.09 0.34 17.98
CA ASN A 192 17.32 0.13 18.76
C ASN A 192 17.09 0.23 20.28
N LEU A 193 15.83 0.41 20.72
CA LEU A 193 15.43 0.51 22.14
C LEU A 193 14.65 -0.73 22.63
N THR A 194 14.49 -1.76 21.80
CA THR A 194 13.94 -3.08 22.15
C THR A 194 14.99 -4.15 21.90
#